data_fa5f7e07f8bbd5df163e2a635af78e5e
#
_entry.id   fa5f7e07f8bbd5df163e2a635af78e5e
#
_cell.length_a   1.000
_cell.length_b   1.000
_cell.length_c   1.000
_cell.angle_alpha   90.00
_cell.angle_beta   90.00
_cell.angle_gamma   90.00
#
_symmetry.space_group_name_H-M   'P 1'
#
loop_
_entity.id
_entity.type
_entity.pdbx_description
1 polymer ?
#
loop_
_entity_poly.entity_id
_entity_poly.type
_entity_poly.pdbx_seq_one_letter_code
_entity_poly.pdbx_strand_id
1 'polypeptide(L)'
;DRWYPDFKWGATTTLSNAIGQGEILTTPIQLANMTAAIANKGYYLTSHIIKNIDGDSIDTRFKTPIKTTIDSIHFETMDKALFKVYESGTGKLLQIPGLEISGKSGTSENFVKINKVKTQLSDHSIFVAYAPRENPKIAISVLVENAGYGSVWAGRIASLMIEKYLKKEISLKKIERLVINKNLKAEYLK
;
A
#
# COMPACT_ATOMS: atom_id res chain seq x y z
N ASP A 1 7.24 0.42 -28.99
CA ASP A 1 7.03 0.36 -27.54
C ASP A 1 8.17 1.08 -26.82
N ARG A 2 7.85 2.06 -25.98
CA ARG A 2 8.86 2.91 -25.32
C ARG A 2 9.79 2.13 -24.37
N TRP A 3 9.27 1.05 -23.78
CA TRP A 3 9.98 0.23 -22.80
C TRP A 3 10.66 -0.98 -23.42
N TYR A 4 10.18 -1.41 -24.57
CA TYR A 4 10.65 -2.59 -25.30
C TYR A 4 10.86 -2.26 -26.77
N PRO A 5 11.83 -1.40 -27.12
CA PRO A 5 12.08 -1.05 -28.50
C PRO A 5 12.47 -2.27 -29.35
N ASP A 6 13.14 -3.25 -28.73
CA ASP A 6 13.66 -4.45 -29.40
C ASP A 6 12.95 -5.75 -28.98
N PHE A 7 11.97 -5.68 -28.06
CA PHE A 7 11.29 -6.85 -27.52
C PHE A 7 9.77 -6.72 -27.62
N LYS A 8 9.12 -7.81 -27.97
CA LYS A 8 7.66 -7.92 -27.86
C LYS A 8 7.27 -8.35 -26.46
N TRP A 9 6.09 -7.93 -26.02
CA TRP A 9 5.47 -8.45 -24.80
C TRP A 9 5.39 -9.98 -24.87
N GLY A 10 5.93 -10.67 -23.90
CA GLY A 10 6.06 -12.12 -23.86
C GLY A 10 5.53 -12.75 -22.57
N ALA A 11 5.62 -14.06 -22.50
CA ALA A 11 5.16 -14.84 -21.35
C ALA A 11 5.89 -14.44 -20.05
N THR A 12 7.18 -14.15 -20.10
CA THR A 12 7.98 -13.70 -18.94
C THR A 12 7.50 -12.35 -18.42
N THR A 13 7.18 -11.41 -19.32
CA THR A 13 6.62 -10.09 -18.96
C THR A 13 5.26 -10.25 -18.28
N THR A 14 4.40 -11.11 -18.84
CA THR A 14 3.10 -11.43 -18.22
C THR A 14 3.28 -12.03 -16.82
N LEU A 15 4.21 -12.96 -16.66
CA LEU A 15 4.49 -13.59 -15.37
C LEU A 15 5.02 -12.56 -14.35
N SER A 16 5.96 -11.71 -14.73
CA SER A 16 6.49 -10.65 -13.86
C SER A 16 5.39 -9.69 -13.41
N ASN A 17 4.52 -9.27 -14.32
CA ASN A 17 3.38 -8.42 -13.95
C ASN A 17 2.38 -9.14 -13.04
N ALA A 18 2.14 -10.43 -13.24
CA ALA A 18 1.23 -11.22 -12.41
C ALA A 18 1.67 -11.32 -10.94
N ILE A 19 2.97 -11.28 -10.67
CA ILE A 19 3.52 -11.27 -9.30
C ILE A 19 3.82 -9.84 -8.79
N GLY A 20 3.47 -8.80 -9.57
CA GLY A 20 3.67 -7.40 -9.17
C GLY A 20 5.12 -6.89 -9.29
N GLN A 21 5.96 -7.54 -10.09
CA GLN A 21 7.37 -7.18 -10.32
C GLN A 21 7.63 -6.72 -11.77
N GLY A 22 6.58 -6.42 -12.50
CA GLY A 22 6.65 -6.08 -13.91
C GLY A 22 6.72 -4.57 -14.19
N GLU A 23 6.35 -4.22 -15.39
CA GLU A 23 6.48 -2.90 -15.98
C GLU A 23 5.38 -1.92 -15.56
N ILE A 24 4.37 -2.38 -14.82
CA ILE A 24 3.29 -1.52 -14.33
C ILE A 24 3.81 -0.74 -13.13
N LEU A 25 4.12 0.54 -13.36
CA LEU A 25 4.57 1.46 -12.33
C LEU A 25 3.37 2.18 -11.70
N THR A 26 3.36 2.24 -10.37
CA THR A 26 2.31 2.89 -9.60
C THR A 26 2.92 3.81 -8.55
N THR A 27 2.22 4.90 -8.26
CA THR A 27 2.56 5.79 -7.15
C THR A 27 1.85 5.35 -5.86
N PRO A 28 2.36 5.69 -4.66
CA PRO A 28 1.67 5.39 -3.41
C PRO A 28 0.24 5.91 -3.34
N ILE A 29 -0.05 7.07 -3.92
CA ILE A 29 -1.41 7.63 -3.94
C ILE A 29 -2.36 6.79 -4.83
N GLN A 30 -1.86 6.24 -5.94
CA GLN A 30 -2.64 5.33 -6.79
C GLN A 30 -2.95 4.02 -6.05
N LEU A 31 -1.97 3.47 -5.31
CA LEU A 31 -2.18 2.28 -4.48
C LEU A 31 -3.18 2.56 -3.33
N ALA A 32 -3.10 3.72 -2.69
CA ALA A 32 -4.07 4.12 -1.67
C ALA A 32 -5.48 4.25 -2.26
N ASN A 33 -5.60 4.83 -3.45
CA ASN A 33 -6.89 5.00 -4.12
C ASN A 33 -7.47 3.66 -4.61
N MET A 34 -6.63 2.75 -5.11
CA MET A 34 -7.03 1.37 -5.41
C MET A 34 -7.54 0.66 -4.15
N THR A 35 -6.83 0.83 -3.03
CA THR A 35 -7.22 0.27 -1.74
C THR A 35 -8.56 0.84 -1.27
N ALA A 36 -8.79 2.14 -1.47
CA ALA A 36 -10.07 2.79 -1.21
C ALA A 36 -11.19 2.25 -2.10
N ALA A 37 -10.92 1.95 -3.37
CA ALA A 37 -11.90 1.33 -4.26
C ALA A 37 -12.31 -0.07 -3.78
N ILE A 38 -11.36 -0.85 -3.27
CA ILE A 38 -11.65 -2.16 -2.67
C ILE A 38 -12.48 -2.00 -1.39
N ALA A 39 -12.07 -1.12 -0.49
CA ALA A 39 -12.76 -0.81 0.76
C ALA A 39 -14.21 -0.35 0.53
N ASN A 40 -14.44 0.43 -0.50
CA ASN A 40 -15.76 0.94 -0.92
C ASN A 40 -16.56 -0.04 -1.80
N LYS A 41 -16.05 -1.25 -2.00
CA LYS A 41 -16.72 -2.29 -2.82
C LYS A 41 -17.03 -1.84 -4.25
N GLY A 42 -16.08 -1.15 -4.89
CA GLY A 42 -16.11 -0.85 -6.33
C GLY A 42 -16.23 0.61 -6.73
N TYR A 43 -16.00 1.56 -5.84
CA TYR A 43 -15.87 2.97 -6.24
C TYR A 43 -14.74 3.69 -5.52
N TYR A 44 -14.25 4.76 -6.11
CA TYR A 44 -13.24 5.64 -5.55
C TYR A 44 -13.55 7.10 -5.85
N LEU A 45 -12.90 8.01 -5.13
CA LEU A 45 -12.93 9.45 -5.41
C LEU A 45 -11.60 9.88 -6.03
N THR A 46 -11.62 10.92 -6.84
CA THR A 46 -10.39 11.55 -7.33
C THR A 46 -9.60 12.09 -6.15
N SER A 47 -8.36 11.60 -5.98
CA SER A 47 -7.47 12.01 -4.89
C SER A 47 -7.11 13.50 -5.01
N HIS A 48 -7.14 14.22 -3.88
CA HIS A 48 -6.80 15.64 -3.80
C HIS A 48 -6.29 15.99 -2.40
N ILE A 49 -5.59 17.10 -2.29
CA ILE A 49 -5.01 17.60 -1.02
C ILE A 49 -5.70 18.89 -0.52
N ILE A 50 -6.47 19.54 -1.38
CA ILE A 50 -7.16 20.79 -1.05
C ILE A 50 -8.52 20.44 -0.45
N LYS A 51 -8.80 20.91 0.75
CA LYS A 51 -10.08 20.72 1.43
C LYS A 51 -11.13 21.75 1.02
N ASN A 52 -10.72 23.00 0.94
CA ASN A 52 -11.52 24.15 0.46
C ASN A 52 -10.59 25.27 0.02
N ILE A 53 -11.13 26.28 -0.68
CA ILE A 53 -10.43 27.50 -1.06
C ILE A 53 -11.34 28.66 -0.60
N ASP A 54 -10.83 29.54 0.26
CA ASP A 54 -11.52 30.74 0.76
C ASP A 54 -12.96 30.51 1.28
N GLY A 55 -13.21 29.32 1.85
CA GLY A 55 -14.52 28.93 2.35
C GLY A 55 -15.43 28.28 1.30
N ASP A 56 -15.07 28.32 0.04
CA ASP A 56 -15.82 27.68 -1.03
C ASP A 56 -15.62 26.14 -1.03
N SER A 57 -16.64 25.45 -1.51
CA SER A 57 -16.56 24.00 -1.66
C SER A 57 -15.62 23.63 -2.81
N ILE A 58 -14.83 22.57 -2.61
CA ILE A 58 -14.03 21.98 -3.69
C ILE A 58 -14.90 21.55 -4.88
N ASP A 59 -14.27 21.52 -6.06
CA ASP A 59 -14.87 21.05 -7.31
C ASP A 59 -15.61 19.71 -7.12
N THR A 60 -16.77 19.59 -7.73
CA THR A 60 -17.65 18.42 -7.65
C THR A 60 -16.98 17.14 -8.14
N ARG A 61 -16.01 17.22 -9.06
CA ARG A 61 -15.22 16.06 -9.53
C ARG A 61 -14.51 15.30 -8.38
N PHE A 62 -14.14 16.01 -7.32
CA PHE A 62 -13.49 15.39 -6.15
C PHE A 62 -14.50 14.75 -5.15
N LYS A 63 -15.78 15.05 -5.32
CA LYS A 63 -16.87 14.51 -4.49
C LYS A 63 -17.68 13.43 -5.20
N THR A 64 -17.56 13.35 -6.53
CA THR A 64 -18.31 12.41 -7.34
C THR A 64 -17.64 11.04 -7.37
N PRO A 65 -18.30 9.97 -6.88
CA PRO A 65 -17.76 8.63 -6.95
C PRO A 65 -17.58 8.13 -8.39
N ILE A 66 -16.42 7.60 -8.68
CA ILE A 66 -16.10 6.92 -9.93
C ILE A 66 -16.24 5.41 -9.68
N LYS A 67 -17.19 4.78 -10.37
CA LYS A 67 -17.41 3.33 -10.25
C LYS A 67 -16.41 2.56 -11.10
N THR A 68 -15.93 1.44 -10.56
CA THR A 68 -15.18 0.46 -11.34
C THR A 68 -16.14 -0.39 -12.19
N THR A 69 -15.60 -1.07 -13.19
CA THR A 69 -16.36 -2.04 -14.01
C THR A 69 -16.36 -3.45 -13.41
N ILE A 70 -15.83 -3.62 -12.19
CA ILE A 70 -15.71 -4.90 -11.50
C ILE A 70 -17.01 -5.18 -10.74
N ASP A 71 -17.51 -6.41 -10.84
CA ASP A 71 -18.70 -6.85 -10.11
C ASP A 71 -18.45 -6.86 -8.60
N SER A 72 -19.46 -6.48 -7.83
CA SER A 72 -19.42 -6.34 -6.37
C SER A 72 -19.03 -7.64 -5.65
N ILE A 73 -19.40 -8.78 -6.18
CA ILE A 73 -19.08 -10.10 -5.59
C ILE A 73 -17.58 -10.34 -5.46
N HIS A 74 -16.78 -9.80 -6.37
CA HIS A 74 -15.32 -9.95 -6.34
C HIS A 74 -14.69 -9.14 -5.19
N PHE A 75 -15.30 -8.02 -4.80
CA PHE A 75 -14.81 -7.23 -3.67
C PHE A 75 -15.02 -7.92 -2.33
N GLU A 76 -16.09 -8.70 -2.17
CA GLU A 76 -16.30 -9.50 -0.95
C GLU A 76 -15.22 -10.59 -0.79
N THR A 77 -14.89 -11.26 -1.90
CA THR A 77 -13.81 -12.25 -1.91
C THR A 77 -12.46 -11.61 -1.59
N MET A 78 -12.19 -10.44 -2.17
CA MET A 78 -10.97 -9.69 -1.93
C MET A 78 -10.87 -9.22 -0.47
N ASP A 79 -11.95 -8.67 0.10
CA ASP A 79 -11.98 -8.25 1.50
C ASP A 79 -11.65 -9.41 2.44
N LYS A 80 -12.28 -10.57 2.27
CA LYS A 80 -11.99 -11.77 3.06
C LYS A 80 -10.51 -12.18 2.96
N ALA A 81 -9.94 -12.12 1.78
CA ALA A 81 -8.52 -12.45 1.56
C ALA A 81 -7.59 -11.43 2.22
N LEU A 82 -7.88 -10.14 2.10
CA LEU A 82 -7.10 -9.06 2.71
C LEU A 82 -7.20 -9.06 4.25
N PHE A 83 -8.36 -9.42 4.79
CA PHE A 83 -8.52 -9.57 6.24
C PHE A 83 -7.66 -10.72 6.78
N LYS A 84 -7.60 -11.86 6.09
CA LYS A 84 -6.77 -13.00 6.48
C LYS A 84 -5.28 -12.67 6.61
N VAL A 85 -4.78 -11.65 5.91
CA VAL A 85 -3.41 -11.17 6.06
C VAL A 85 -3.14 -10.68 7.50
N TYR A 86 -4.10 -9.99 8.12
CA TYR A 86 -4.00 -9.57 9.52
C TYR A 86 -4.41 -10.66 10.50
N GLU A 87 -5.38 -11.47 10.16
CA GLU A 87 -5.88 -12.53 11.05
C GLU A 87 -4.81 -13.61 11.30
N SER A 88 -4.18 -14.11 10.23
CA SER A 88 -3.29 -15.26 10.31
C SER A 88 -2.05 -15.18 9.39
N GLY A 89 -1.95 -14.15 8.57
CA GLY A 89 -0.88 -13.97 7.59
C GLY A 89 0.26 -13.06 8.06
N THR A 90 0.90 -12.40 7.09
CA THR A 90 2.08 -11.54 7.28
C THR A 90 1.82 -10.31 8.15
N GLY A 91 0.55 -9.91 8.32
CA GLY A 91 0.11 -8.80 9.16
C GLY A 91 -0.28 -9.19 10.59
N LYS A 92 -0.18 -10.46 10.98
CA LYS A 92 -0.64 -10.94 12.30
C LYS A 92 -0.04 -10.17 13.48
N LEU A 93 1.24 -9.84 13.41
CA LEU A 93 1.93 -9.07 14.45
C LEU A 93 1.61 -7.56 14.43
N LEU A 94 0.80 -7.12 13.47
CA LEU A 94 0.42 -5.73 13.26
C LEU A 94 -1.02 -5.46 13.69
N GLN A 95 -1.69 -6.43 14.26
CA GLN A 95 -3.07 -6.33 14.74
C GLN A 95 -3.18 -5.23 15.81
N ILE A 96 -4.25 -4.47 15.73
CA ILE A 96 -4.61 -3.43 16.70
C ILE A 96 -5.80 -3.96 17.50
N PRO A 97 -5.72 -4.07 18.84
CA PRO A 97 -6.81 -4.59 19.65
C PRO A 97 -8.12 -3.84 19.40
N GLY A 98 -9.20 -4.61 19.13
CA GLY A 98 -10.53 -4.04 18.87
C GLY A 98 -10.68 -3.34 17.51
N LEU A 99 -9.79 -3.58 16.55
CA LEU A 99 -9.88 -3.00 15.22
C LEU A 99 -9.55 -4.05 14.15
N GLU A 100 -10.53 -4.39 13.34
CA GLU A 100 -10.32 -5.25 12.17
C GLU A 100 -9.75 -4.43 11.02
N ILE A 101 -8.68 -4.94 10.41
CA ILE A 101 -7.96 -4.30 9.32
C ILE A 101 -7.83 -5.29 8.17
N SER A 102 -8.11 -4.84 6.97
CA SER A 102 -7.84 -5.57 5.73
C SER A 102 -6.64 -4.94 5.03
N GLY A 103 -5.67 -5.75 4.59
CA GLY A 103 -4.47 -5.21 3.96
C GLY A 103 -3.59 -6.26 3.28
N LYS A 104 -2.52 -5.80 2.62
CA LYS A 104 -1.57 -6.66 1.90
C LYS A 104 -0.17 -6.07 1.94
N SER A 105 0.80 -6.95 2.23
CA SER A 105 2.22 -6.65 2.07
C SER A 105 2.66 -6.79 0.61
N GLY A 106 3.53 -5.92 0.17
CA GLY A 106 4.27 -6.01 -1.08
C GLY A 106 5.76 -5.87 -0.81
N THR A 107 6.57 -6.52 -1.63
CA THR A 107 8.02 -6.38 -1.62
C THR A 107 8.45 -6.19 -3.07
N SER A 108 9.00 -5.04 -3.39
CA SER A 108 9.46 -4.74 -4.74
C SER A 108 10.98 -4.88 -4.81
N GLU A 109 11.46 -5.75 -5.68
CA GLU A 109 12.89 -5.91 -5.92
C GLU A 109 13.51 -4.61 -6.40
N ASN A 110 14.71 -4.32 -5.90
CA ASN A 110 15.44 -3.12 -6.23
C ASN A 110 16.82 -3.45 -6.80
N PHE A 111 17.10 -2.91 -7.97
CA PHE A 111 18.38 -3.11 -8.66
C PHE A 111 18.92 -1.78 -9.16
N VAL A 112 20.22 -1.64 -9.09
CA VAL A 112 20.96 -0.53 -9.69
C VAL A 112 22.05 -1.07 -10.62
N LYS A 113 22.38 -0.33 -11.66
CA LYS A 113 23.54 -0.64 -12.49
C LYS A 113 24.75 0.14 -11.98
N ILE A 114 25.72 -0.57 -11.39
CA ILE A 114 27.01 -0.02 -10.98
C ILE A 114 28.05 -0.55 -11.94
N ASN A 115 28.74 0.35 -12.66
CA ASN A 115 29.76 -0.03 -13.68
C ASN A 115 29.20 -1.04 -14.71
N LYS A 116 27.97 -0.84 -15.18
CA LYS A 116 27.23 -1.73 -16.09
C LYS A 116 26.84 -3.11 -15.52
N VAL A 117 27.17 -3.40 -14.26
CA VAL A 117 26.77 -4.63 -13.57
C VAL A 117 25.45 -4.38 -12.84
N LYS A 118 24.46 -5.26 -13.06
CA LYS A 118 23.18 -5.24 -12.31
C LYS A 118 23.48 -5.69 -10.88
N THR A 119 23.37 -4.76 -9.93
CA THR A 119 23.61 -4.98 -8.50
C THR A 119 22.28 -4.92 -7.76
N GLN A 120 21.97 -5.96 -7.00
CA GLN A 120 20.77 -5.97 -6.17
C GLN A 120 21.00 -5.12 -4.91
N LEU A 121 20.02 -4.28 -4.60
CA LEU A 121 19.92 -3.54 -3.34
C LEU A 121 18.89 -4.18 -2.45
N SER A 122 18.71 -3.64 -1.24
CA SER A 122 17.57 -4.03 -0.40
C SER A 122 16.26 -3.68 -1.08
N ASP A 123 15.30 -4.59 -1.03
CA ASP A 123 13.99 -4.42 -1.64
C ASP A 123 13.21 -3.26 -1.02
N HIS A 124 12.21 -2.75 -1.73
CA HIS A 124 11.29 -1.75 -1.20
C HIS A 124 10.17 -2.43 -0.42
N SER A 125 9.97 -1.98 0.81
CA SER A 125 8.89 -2.42 1.69
C SER A 125 7.60 -1.67 1.35
N ILE A 126 6.54 -2.37 0.96
CA ILE A 126 5.25 -1.79 0.59
C ILE A 126 4.15 -2.42 1.43
N PHE A 127 3.19 -1.63 1.85
CA PHE A 127 1.99 -2.13 2.52
C PHE A 127 0.79 -1.27 2.18
N VAL A 128 -0.33 -1.91 1.88
CA VAL A 128 -1.62 -1.26 1.69
C VAL A 128 -2.62 -1.82 2.68
N ALA A 129 -3.49 -0.97 3.21
CA ALA A 129 -4.51 -1.40 4.15
C ALA A 129 -5.69 -0.42 4.20
N TYR A 130 -6.82 -0.89 4.69
CA TYR A 130 -7.95 -0.05 5.07
C TYR A 130 -8.56 -0.51 6.39
N ALA A 131 -9.17 0.41 7.09
CA ALA A 131 -9.78 0.18 8.40
C ALA A 131 -10.87 1.21 8.75
N PRO A 132 -11.85 0.86 9.64
CA PRO A 132 -12.16 -0.51 10.03
C PRO A 132 -12.55 -1.36 8.82
N ARG A 133 -12.49 -2.69 8.93
CA ARG A 133 -12.94 -3.58 7.86
C ARG A 133 -14.40 -3.34 7.48
N GLU A 134 -15.25 -3.29 8.49
CA GLU A 134 -16.62 -2.84 8.33
C GLU A 134 -16.68 -1.30 8.42
N ASN A 135 -17.41 -0.67 7.50
CA ASN A 135 -17.54 0.79 7.41
C ASN A 135 -16.19 1.53 7.38
N PRO A 136 -15.34 1.31 6.37
CA PRO A 136 -13.97 1.86 6.28
C PRO A 136 -13.92 3.39 6.41
N LYS A 137 -12.94 3.89 7.14
CA LYS A 137 -12.71 5.33 7.38
C LYS A 137 -11.38 5.82 6.84
N ILE A 138 -10.45 4.90 6.60
CA ILE A 138 -9.13 5.22 6.06
C ILE A 138 -8.67 4.09 5.14
N ALA A 139 -8.10 4.46 4.01
CA ALA A 139 -7.27 3.59 3.17
C ALA A 139 -5.87 4.20 3.12
N ILE A 140 -4.84 3.37 3.23
CA ILE A 140 -3.45 3.79 3.31
C ILE A 140 -2.57 2.96 2.38
N SER A 141 -1.56 3.60 1.82
CA SER A 141 -0.42 2.96 1.19
C SER A 141 0.86 3.52 1.78
N VAL A 142 1.75 2.65 2.20
CA VAL A 142 3.05 3.00 2.74
C VAL A 142 4.14 2.36 1.89
N LEU A 143 5.10 3.16 1.46
CA LEU A 143 6.32 2.73 0.81
C LEU A 143 7.51 3.15 1.68
N VAL A 144 8.39 2.18 1.96
CA VAL A 144 9.69 2.46 2.59
C VAL A 144 10.78 1.90 1.67
N GLU A 145 11.54 2.79 1.07
CA GLU A 145 12.59 2.41 0.12
C GLU A 145 13.74 1.68 0.83
N ASN A 146 14.28 0.66 0.17
CA ASN A 146 15.44 -0.12 0.63
C ASN A 146 15.29 -0.70 2.05
N ALA A 147 14.07 -1.14 2.40
CA ALA A 147 13.73 -1.58 3.74
C ALA A 147 13.37 -3.08 3.84
N GLY A 148 13.47 -3.82 2.75
CA GLY A 148 13.17 -5.25 2.69
C GLY A 148 11.68 -5.57 2.73
N TYR A 149 11.28 -6.57 3.47
CA TYR A 149 9.91 -7.11 3.44
C TYR A 149 8.82 -6.12 3.84
N GLY A 150 7.71 -6.12 3.08
CA GLY A 150 6.60 -5.18 3.23
C GLY A 150 5.95 -5.17 4.61
N SER A 151 5.81 -6.32 5.27
CA SER A 151 5.23 -6.38 6.62
C SER A 151 6.16 -5.85 7.72
N VAL A 152 7.48 -5.76 7.45
CA VAL A 152 8.47 -5.39 8.46
C VAL A 152 8.47 -3.91 8.75
N TRP A 153 8.51 -3.05 7.73
CA TRP A 153 8.54 -1.59 7.93
C TRP A 153 7.27 -0.92 7.48
N ALA A 154 6.89 -1.07 6.22
CA ALA A 154 5.69 -0.42 5.70
C ALA A 154 4.43 -0.86 6.46
N GLY A 155 4.30 -2.15 6.79
CA GLY A 155 3.16 -2.65 7.56
C GLY A 155 3.10 -2.10 8.99
N ARG A 156 4.24 -1.99 9.68
CA ARG A 156 4.31 -1.38 11.02
C ARG A 156 3.89 0.09 11.00
N ILE A 157 4.42 0.84 10.05
CA ILE A 157 4.07 2.26 9.88
C ILE A 157 2.58 2.39 9.55
N ALA A 158 2.06 1.58 8.62
CA ALA A 158 0.65 1.59 8.25
C ALA A 158 -0.26 1.36 9.47
N SER A 159 0.04 0.34 10.30
CA SER A 159 -0.75 0.04 11.49
C SER A 159 -0.71 1.16 12.53
N LEU A 160 0.47 1.74 12.78
CA LEU A 160 0.60 2.90 13.69
C LEU A 160 -0.20 4.11 13.20
N MET A 161 -0.14 4.40 11.89
CA MET A 161 -0.88 5.51 11.29
C MET A 161 -2.39 5.29 11.35
N ILE A 162 -2.86 4.08 11.04
CA ILE A 162 -4.27 3.70 11.15
C ILE A 162 -4.75 3.84 12.58
N GLU A 163 -4.01 3.32 13.55
CA GLU A 163 -4.37 3.41 14.96
C GLU A 163 -4.43 4.87 15.42
N LYS A 164 -3.42 5.66 15.10
CA LYS A 164 -3.38 7.09 15.44
C LYS A 164 -4.54 7.87 14.82
N TYR A 165 -4.88 7.56 13.57
CA TYR A 165 -5.98 8.23 12.88
C TYR A 165 -7.35 7.92 13.51
N LEU A 166 -7.61 6.64 13.79
CA LEU A 166 -8.92 6.17 14.26
C LEU A 166 -9.10 6.32 15.77
N LYS A 167 -8.07 6.02 16.57
CA LYS A 167 -8.13 6.02 18.04
C LYS A 167 -7.54 7.28 18.68
N LYS A 168 -6.86 8.14 17.89
CA LYS A 168 -6.13 9.35 18.34
C LYS A 168 -4.93 9.05 19.25
N GLU A 169 -4.72 7.82 19.62
CA GLU A 169 -3.59 7.35 20.43
C GLU A 169 -2.98 6.07 19.80
N ILE A 170 -1.82 5.68 20.29
CA ILE A 170 -1.11 4.47 19.87
C ILE A 170 -0.99 3.54 21.07
N SER A 171 -1.58 2.35 20.99
CA SER A 171 -1.40 1.26 21.97
C SER A 171 -0.21 0.36 21.64
N LEU A 172 0.19 0.29 20.37
CA LEU A 172 1.29 -0.53 19.87
C LEU A 172 2.68 0.05 20.23
N LYS A 173 2.93 0.34 21.50
CA LYS A 173 4.14 1.06 22.00
C LYS A 173 5.46 0.38 21.65
N LYS A 174 5.51 -0.95 21.59
CA LYS A 174 6.71 -1.68 21.19
C LYS A 174 7.06 -1.43 19.73
N ILE A 175 6.04 -1.46 18.85
CA ILE A 175 6.21 -1.20 17.41
C ILE A 175 6.58 0.27 17.18
N GLU A 176 5.92 1.21 17.87
CA GLU A 176 6.22 2.64 17.82
C GLU A 176 7.70 2.91 18.14
N ARG A 177 8.20 2.41 19.29
CA ARG A 177 9.61 2.58 19.68
C ARG A 177 10.57 1.97 18.66
N LEU A 178 10.25 0.80 18.11
CA LEU A 178 11.08 0.15 17.11
C LEU A 178 11.16 0.99 15.84
N VAL A 179 10.04 1.54 15.36
CA VAL A 179 10.00 2.37 14.14
C VAL A 179 10.74 3.68 14.35
N ILE A 180 10.55 4.37 15.50
CA ILE A 180 11.18 5.66 15.77
C ILE A 180 12.70 5.54 15.95
N ASN A 181 13.18 4.48 16.61
CA ASN A 181 14.59 4.35 16.96
C ASN A 181 15.43 3.69 15.88
N LYS A 182 14.82 3.13 14.82
CA LYS A 182 15.55 2.45 13.75
C LYS A 182 16.13 3.42 12.73
N ASN A 183 17.41 3.32 12.48
CA ASN A 183 18.08 4.04 11.41
C ASN A 183 18.32 3.12 10.20
N LEU A 184 17.34 3.04 9.30
CA LEU A 184 17.43 2.22 8.08
C LEU A 184 18.53 2.72 7.13
N LYS A 185 18.80 4.03 7.10
CA LYS A 185 19.84 4.61 6.25
C LYS A 185 21.24 4.11 6.62
N ALA A 186 21.51 3.91 7.91
CA ALA A 186 22.79 3.39 8.37
C ALA A 186 23.00 1.90 7.99
N GLU A 187 21.94 1.13 7.79
CA GLU A 187 22.02 -0.25 7.32
C GLU A 187 22.20 -0.36 5.82
N TYR A 188 21.63 0.59 5.08
CA TYR A 188 21.74 0.63 3.62
C TYR A 188 23.14 1.04 3.14
N LEU A 189 23.88 1.82 3.91
CA LEU A 189 25.22 2.30 3.56
C LEU A 189 26.35 1.36 4.00
N LYS A 190 26.03 0.19 4.56
CA LYS A 190 26.96 -0.88 4.89
C LYS A 190 27.03 -1.92 3.77
#